data_4b9e6cbac347c3a577895f580b6e610a
#
_entry.id   4b9e6cbac347c3a577895f580b6e610a
#
_cell.length_a   1.000
_cell.length_b   1.000
_cell.length_c   1.000
_cell.angle_alpha   90.00
_cell.angle_beta   90.00
_cell.angle_gamma   90.00
#
_symmetry.space_group_name_H-M   'P 1'
#
loop_
_entity.id
_entity.type
_entity.pdbx_description
1 polymer ?
#
loop_
_entity_poly.entity_id
_entity_poly.type
_entity_poly.pdbx_seq_one_letter_code
_entity_poly.pdbx_strand_id
1 'polypeptide(L)'
;MLDLVLPLECGGCGAPSTRXCAACATELAVAATHPHVVSPRADPQVPVFALGRYAGARRHAILALKERGRGDLVAPLARALAVGVHRLXCWGIVGTPLTLVPAPTRRAAARRRGGDPITRIADAAXAAHPDIAVVQALRMRALARDSVGLGSSARERNAAGRVLMLKGQRLGTEIVVVDDVVTTGATVRESVRVLRAAGVRVAAVLTIAAA
;
A
#
# COMPACT_ATOMS: atom_id res chain seq x y z
N MET A 1 -8.58 -11.59 -29.30
CA MET A 1 -7.87 -12.78 -29.80
C MET A 1 -6.66 -13.19 -28.98
N LEU A 2 -6.24 -12.39 -27.98
CA LEU A 2 -5.15 -12.73 -27.03
C LEU A 2 -5.61 -13.61 -25.85
N ASP A 3 -6.92 -13.68 -25.62
CA ASP A 3 -7.48 -14.48 -24.50
C ASP A 3 -7.37 -16.00 -24.72
N LEU A 4 -7.03 -16.40 -25.93
CA LEU A 4 -6.87 -17.84 -26.27
C LEU A 4 -5.50 -18.40 -25.87
N VAL A 5 -4.55 -17.52 -25.59
CA VAL A 5 -3.15 -17.93 -25.33
C VAL A 5 -2.83 -17.91 -23.82
N LEU A 6 -3.55 -17.12 -23.04
CA LEU A 6 -3.36 -17.02 -21.60
C LEU A 6 -4.72 -17.21 -20.91
N PRO A 7 -4.99 -18.40 -20.39
CA PRO A 7 -6.28 -18.65 -19.73
C PRO A 7 -6.48 -17.68 -18.57
N LEU A 8 -7.69 -17.13 -18.50
CA LEU A 8 -8.09 -16.25 -17.39
C LEU A 8 -8.07 -17.05 -16.08
N GLU A 9 -7.31 -16.57 -15.12
CA GLU A 9 -7.17 -17.23 -13.82
C GLU A 9 -7.42 -16.25 -12.68
N CYS A 10 -7.99 -16.76 -11.61
CA CYS A 10 -8.22 -16.00 -10.39
C CYS A 10 -6.89 -15.50 -9.81
N GLY A 11 -6.77 -14.19 -9.58
CA GLY A 11 -5.56 -13.59 -9.01
C GLY A 11 -5.27 -14.01 -7.56
N GLY A 12 -6.23 -14.63 -6.89
CA GLY A 12 -6.07 -15.13 -5.52
C GLY A 12 -5.67 -16.60 -5.44
N CYS A 13 -6.39 -17.48 -6.15
CA CYS A 13 -6.20 -18.93 -6.01
C CYS A 13 -5.84 -19.65 -7.32
N GLY A 14 -5.83 -18.95 -8.44
CA GLY A 14 -5.56 -19.56 -9.74
C GLY A 14 -6.75 -20.28 -10.38
N ALA A 15 -7.94 -20.24 -9.79
CA ALA A 15 -9.12 -20.88 -10.38
C ALA A 15 -9.36 -20.36 -11.82
N PRO A 16 -9.66 -21.25 -12.77
CA PRO A 16 -9.82 -20.85 -14.18
C PRO A 16 -11.08 -20.02 -14.43
N SER A 17 -11.09 -19.32 -15.53
CA SER A 17 -12.23 -18.60 -16.10
C SER A 17 -12.79 -17.44 -15.26
N THR A 18 -11.99 -16.91 -14.33
CA THR A 18 -12.41 -15.76 -13.51
C THR A 18 -11.22 -14.89 -13.09
N ARG A 19 -11.45 -13.63 -12.90
CA ARG A 19 -10.44 -12.68 -12.36
C ARG A 19 -10.34 -12.68 -10.86
N UNK A 20 -11.31 -12.92 -9.74
CA UNK A 20 -11.36 -12.91 -8.61
C UNK A 20 -12.37 -13.67 -8.42
N CYS A 21 -12.42 -14.86 -8.03
CA CYS A 21 -13.55 -15.75 -7.70
C CYS A 21 -14.20 -15.32 -6.37
N ALA A 22 -15.43 -15.79 -6.16
CA ALA A 22 -16.20 -15.39 -4.96
C ALA A 22 -15.47 -15.75 -3.65
N ALA A 23 -14.85 -16.93 -3.58
CA ALA A 23 -14.11 -17.36 -2.39
C ALA A 23 -12.93 -16.41 -2.09
N CYS A 24 -12.17 -16.03 -3.11
CA CYS A 24 -11.06 -15.07 -2.93
C CYS A 24 -11.57 -13.65 -2.62
N ALA A 25 -12.70 -13.26 -3.19
CA ALA A 25 -13.32 -11.96 -2.86
C ALA A 25 -13.74 -11.93 -1.38
N THR A 26 -14.30 -13.00 -0.87
CA THR A 26 -14.64 -13.14 0.55
C THR A 26 -13.38 -13.08 1.44
N GLU A 27 -12.32 -13.78 1.03
CA GLU A 27 -11.06 -13.78 1.78
C GLU A 27 -10.37 -12.40 1.75
N LEU A 28 -10.53 -11.64 0.67
CA LEU A 28 -10.02 -10.27 0.59
C LEU A 28 -10.86 -9.28 1.40
N ALA A 29 -12.12 -9.60 1.67
CA ALA A 29 -13.00 -8.70 2.40
C ALA A 29 -12.39 -8.35 3.77
N VAL A 30 -12.66 -7.13 4.21
CA VAL A 30 -12.17 -6.65 5.50
C VAL A 30 -13.12 -7.13 6.58
N ALA A 31 -12.66 -8.06 7.43
CA ALA A 31 -13.46 -8.61 8.52
C ALA A 31 -13.94 -7.50 9.47
N ALA A 32 -15.02 -7.75 10.21
CA ALA A 32 -15.62 -6.75 11.10
C ALA A 32 -14.64 -6.18 12.14
N THR A 33 -13.69 -6.99 12.57
CA THR A 33 -12.66 -6.62 13.56
C THR A 33 -11.44 -5.93 12.94
N HIS A 34 -11.43 -5.72 11.63
CA HIS A 34 -10.30 -5.12 10.91
C HIS A 34 -10.63 -3.71 10.41
N PRO A 35 -9.65 -2.84 10.18
CA PRO A 35 -8.22 -3.14 10.29
C PRO A 35 -7.78 -3.38 11.75
N HIS A 36 -6.79 -4.20 11.95
CA HIS A 36 -6.23 -4.45 13.28
C HIS A 36 -4.88 -3.73 13.43
N VAL A 37 -4.55 -3.39 14.67
CA VAL A 37 -3.26 -2.76 14.98
C VAL A 37 -2.14 -3.78 14.84
N VAL A 38 -1.05 -3.38 14.24
CA VAL A 38 0.17 -4.18 14.13
C VAL A 38 1.37 -3.40 14.67
N SER A 39 2.33 -4.10 15.23
CA SER A 39 3.55 -3.50 15.79
C SER A 39 4.76 -3.96 14.97
N PRO A 40 5.09 -3.23 13.90
CA PRO A 40 6.26 -3.61 13.11
C PRO A 40 7.55 -3.36 13.91
N ARG A 41 8.57 -4.14 13.62
CA ARG A 41 9.87 -4.03 14.32
C ARG A 41 10.49 -2.63 14.19
N ALA A 42 10.35 -2.00 13.03
CA ALA A 42 10.76 -0.61 12.83
C ALA A 42 9.56 0.30 13.08
N ASP A 43 9.39 0.71 14.33
CA ASP A 43 8.25 1.50 14.79
C ASP A 43 8.21 2.89 14.11
N PRO A 44 7.13 3.23 13.38
CA PRO A 44 6.99 4.56 12.78
C PRO A 44 6.51 5.64 13.76
N GLN A 45 6.26 5.29 15.03
CA GLN A 45 5.79 6.22 16.08
C GLN A 45 4.38 6.79 15.79
N VAL A 46 3.60 6.07 15.00
CA VAL A 46 2.17 6.29 14.79
C VAL A 46 1.49 4.92 14.72
N PRO A 47 0.20 4.82 15.03
CA PRO A 47 -0.50 3.53 14.89
C PRO A 47 -0.39 2.97 13.47
N VAL A 48 -0.12 1.68 13.38
CA VAL A 48 -0.08 0.95 12.10
C VAL A 48 -1.24 -0.03 12.09
N PHE A 49 -2.05 0.06 11.05
CA PHE A 49 -3.22 -0.79 10.87
C PHE A 49 -3.04 -1.67 9.63
N ALA A 50 -3.49 -2.91 9.71
CA ALA A 50 -3.50 -3.83 8.56
C ALA A 50 -4.92 -4.34 8.31
N LEU A 51 -5.30 -4.42 7.02
CA LEU A 51 -6.60 -4.94 6.61
C LEU A 51 -6.68 -6.47 6.75
N GLY A 52 -5.56 -7.13 6.94
CA GLY A 52 -5.49 -8.56 7.15
C GLY A 52 -4.07 -9.10 7.07
N ARG A 53 -3.95 -10.41 7.22
CA ARG A 53 -2.65 -11.09 7.17
C ARG A 53 -2.13 -11.19 5.73
N TYR A 54 -0.81 -11.17 5.57
CA TYR A 54 -0.14 -11.39 4.29
C TYR A 54 -0.09 -12.90 3.99
N ALA A 55 -1.25 -13.47 3.65
CA ALA A 55 -1.44 -14.90 3.42
C ALA A 55 -2.55 -15.12 2.39
N GLY A 56 -2.72 -16.35 1.94
CA GLY A 56 -3.82 -16.79 1.09
C GLY A 56 -4.08 -15.89 -0.13
N ALA A 57 -5.34 -15.67 -0.42
CA ALA A 57 -5.78 -14.87 -1.58
C ALA A 57 -5.24 -13.43 -1.54
N ARG A 58 -5.12 -12.85 -0.33
CA ARG A 58 -4.60 -11.47 -0.17
C ARG A 58 -3.14 -11.38 -0.64
N ARG A 59 -2.30 -12.33 -0.21
CA ARG A 59 -0.90 -12.40 -0.63
C ARG A 59 -0.77 -12.60 -2.14
N HIS A 60 -1.54 -13.55 -2.68
CA HIS A 60 -1.48 -13.86 -4.12
C HIS A 60 -1.96 -12.68 -4.98
N ALA A 61 -3.03 -12.00 -4.58
CA ALA A 61 -3.54 -10.82 -5.29
C ALA A 61 -2.49 -9.69 -5.32
N ILE A 62 -1.85 -9.41 -4.18
CA ILE A 62 -0.79 -8.39 -4.09
C ILE A 62 0.39 -8.76 -4.99
N LEU A 63 0.84 -10.01 -4.96
CA LEU A 63 1.93 -10.48 -5.80
C LEU A 63 1.56 -10.45 -7.30
N ALA A 64 0.35 -10.88 -7.64
CA ALA A 64 -0.11 -10.85 -9.03
C ALA A 64 -0.16 -9.42 -9.58
N LEU A 65 -0.64 -8.47 -8.78
CA LEU A 65 -0.63 -7.06 -9.16
C LEU A 65 0.81 -6.53 -9.31
N LYS A 66 1.69 -6.85 -8.35
CA LYS A 66 3.08 -6.33 -8.32
C LYS A 66 3.97 -6.94 -9.38
N GLU A 67 3.87 -8.24 -9.60
CA GLU A 67 4.87 -8.98 -10.38
C GLU A 67 4.36 -9.42 -11.74
N ARG A 68 3.07 -9.67 -11.86
CA ARG A 68 2.45 -10.14 -13.10
C ARG A 68 1.62 -9.06 -13.81
N GLY A 69 1.58 -7.83 -13.27
CA GLY A 69 0.88 -6.70 -13.89
C GLY A 69 -0.65 -6.84 -13.94
N ARG A 70 -1.24 -7.67 -13.07
CA ARG A 70 -2.68 -7.95 -13.03
C ARG A 70 -3.46 -6.71 -12.55
N GLY A 71 -3.63 -5.73 -13.44
CA GLY A 71 -4.33 -4.48 -13.15
C GLY A 71 -5.80 -4.64 -12.74
N ASP A 72 -6.43 -5.74 -13.15
CA ASP A 72 -7.79 -6.11 -12.75
C ASP A 72 -7.93 -6.30 -11.22
N LEU A 73 -6.83 -6.55 -10.52
CA LEU A 73 -6.83 -6.71 -9.06
C LEU A 73 -6.80 -5.37 -8.30
N VAL A 74 -6.63 -4.26 -8.99
CA VAL A 74 -6.73 -2.92 -8.36
C VAL A 74 -8.10 -2.74 -7.72
N ALA A 75 -9.18 -3.06 -8.43
CA ALA A 75 -10.55 -2.83 -7.94
C ALA A 75 -10.87 -3.61 -6.64
N PRO A 76 -10.63 -4.93 -6.55
CA PRO A 76 -10.90 -5.62 -5.27
C PRO A 76 -10.01 -5.14 -4.12
N LEU A 77 -8.74 -4.81 -4.36
CA LEU A 77 -7.84 -4.28 -3.32
C LEU A 77 -8.25 -2.85 -2.92
N ALA A 78 -8.72 -2.04 -3.87
CA ALA A 78 -9.24 -0.69 -3.60
C ALA A 78 -10.50 -0.74 -2.72
N ARG A 79 -11.41 -1.67 -2.99
CA ARG A 79 -12.59 -1.86 -2.13
C ARG A 79 -12.17 -2.17 -0.68
N ALA A 80 -11.20 -3.04 -0.50
CA ALA A 80 -10.69 -3.35 0.84
C ALA A 80 -10.08 -2.10 1.50
N LEU A 81 -9.27 -1.33 0.75
CA LEU A 81 -8.66 -0.09 1.27
C LEU A 81 -9.74 0.93 1.64
N ALA A 82 -10.76 1.12 0.80
CA ALA A 82 -11.86 2.04 1.07
C ALA A 82 -12.59 1.69 2.39
N VAL A 83 -12.87 0.40 2.61
CA VAL A 83 -13.46 -0.06 3.88
C VAL A 83 -12.54 0.25 5.06
N GLY A 84 -11.24 0.03 4.91
CA GLY A 84 -10.27 0.35 5.95
C GLY A 84 -10.24 1.84 6.30
N VAL A 85 -10.18 2.71 5.29
CA VAL A 85 -10.20 4.16 5.47
C VAL A 85 -11.52 4.58 6.15
N HIS A 86 -12.65 4.07 5.68
CA HIS A 86 -13.96 4.34 6.27
C HIS A 86 -13.97 3.99 7.77
N ARG A 87 -13.41 2.85 8.14
CA ARG A 87 -13.34 2.46 9.56
C ARG A 87 -12.42 3.35 10.38
N LEU A 88 -11.32 3.78 9.85
CA LEU A 88 -10.50 4.78 10.54
C LEU A 88 -11.24 6.07 10.81
N UNK A 89 -12.15 6.39 9.86
CA UNK A 89 -12.86 7.38 9.98
C UNK A 89 -13.74 7.19 10.94
N CYS A 90 -14.62 6.03 11.11
CA CYS A 90 -15.65 5.71 12.14
C CYS A 90 -15.08 5.60 13.56
N TRP A 91 -13.86 5.16 13.69
CA TRP A 91 -13.19 5.01 15.00
C TRP A 91 -12.60 6.33 15.53
N GLY A 92 -12.74 7.41 14.80
CA GLY A 92 -12.19 8.71 15.21
C GLY A 92 -10.66 8.77 15.15
N ILE A 93 -10.04 7.86 14.43
CA ILE A 93 -8.57 7.87 14.24
C ILE A 93 -8.18 8.98 13.28
N VAL A 94 -9.02 9.24 12.28
CA VAL A 94 -8.82 10.30 11.28
C VAL A 94 -10.14 11.02 10.98
N GLY A 95 -10.03 12.29 10.57
CA GLY A 95 -11.15 13.08 10.10
C GLY A 95 -11.00 13.46 8.64
N THR A 96 -11.91 14.29 8.15
CA THR A 96 -11.83 14.91 6.83
C THR A 96 -11.65 16.43 6.99
N PRO A 97 -10.96 17.09 6.08
CA PRO A 97 -10.34 16.55 4.86
C PRO A 97 -9.10 15.68 5.16
N LEU A 98 -8.99 14.56 4.45
CA LEU A 98 -7.94 13.55 4.66
C LEU A 98 -7.02 13.47 3.43
N THR A 99 -5.73 13.29 3.65
CA THR A 99 -4.78 12.98 2.56
C THR A 99 -4.20 11.59 2.76
N LEU A 100 -4.36 10.74 1.76
CA LEU A 100 -3.66 9.46 1.69
C LEU A 100 -2.33 9.68 0.97
N VAL A 101 -1.24 9.27 1.60
CA VAL A 101 0.10 9.36 1.03
C VAL A 101 0.62 7.95 0.78
N PRO A 102 0.66 7.50 -0.48
CA PRO A 102 1.24 6.18 -0.79
C PRO A 102 2.70 6.10 -0.39
N ALA A 103 3.08 5.03 0.29
CA ALA A 103 4.46 4.73 0.60
C ALA A 103 5.25 4.52 -0.69
N PRO A 104 6.49 5.00 -0.79
CA PRO A 104 7.17 5.02 -2.07
C PRO A 104 7.75 3.66 -2.45
N THR A 105 7.55 3.28 -3.70
CA THR A 105 8.19 2.11 -4.31
C THR A 105 9.42 2.50 -5.13
N ARG A 106 10.23 1.51 -5.51
CA ARG A 106 11.38 1.77 -6.40
C ARG A 106 10.88 2.12 -7.80
N ARG A 107 11.34 3.26 -8.34
CA ARG A 107 10.93 3.80 -9.65
C ARG A 107 11.01 2.79 -10.81
N ALA A 108 12.07 2.00 -10.84
CA ALA A 108 12.25 1.00 -11.91
C ALA A 108 11.14 -0.05 -11.89
N ALA A 109 10.75 -0.49 -10.70
CA ALA A 109 9.65 -1.44 -10.53
C ALA A 109 8.30 -0.81 -10.90
N ALA A 110 8.05 0.44 -10.49
CA ALA A 110 6.81 1.16 -10.80
C ALA A 110 6.65 1.38 -12.32
N ARG A 111 7.72 1.81 -13.01
CA ARG A 111 7.68 2.05 -14.47
C ARG A 111 7.35 0.78 -15.26
N ARG A 112 7.94 -0.36 -14.87
CA ARG A 112 7.66 -1.65 -15.53
C ARG A 112 6.21 -2.11 -15.38
N ARG A 113 5.49 -1.62 -14.36
CA ARG A 113 4.12 -2.04 -14.02
C ARG A 113 3.03 -1.06 -14.46
N GLY A 114 3.38 0.00 -15.20
CA GLY A 114 2.41 1.03 -15.61
C GLY A 114 1.96 1.92 -14.46
N GLY A 115 2.84 2.15 -13.48
CA GLY A 115 2.56 2.98 -12.31
C GLY A 115 2.79 2.25 -11.00
N ASP A 116 2.71 2.98 -9.91
CA ASP A 116 2.87 2.42 -8.58
C ASP A 116 1.58 1.73 -8.13
N PRO A 117 1.62 0.43 -7.79
CA PRO A 117 0.42 -0.31 -7.43
C PRO A 117 -0.38 0.28 -6.27
N ILE A 118 0.27 0.71 -5.18
CA ILE A 118 -0.46 1.24 -4.02
C ILE A 118 -1.11 2.59 -4.34
N THR A 119 -0.48 3.40 -5.17
CA THR A 119 -1.10 4.66 -5.64
C THR A 119 -2.37 4.36 -6.45
N ARG A 120 -2.29 3.43 -7.40
CA ARG A 120 -3.46 3.03 -8.21
C ARG A 120 -4.60 2.49 -7.33
N ILE A 121 -4.26 1.72 -6.29
CA ILE A 121 -5.25 1.21 -5.33
C ILE A 121 -5.88 2.38 -4.56
N ALA A 122 -5.06 3.31 -4.06
CA ALA A 122 -5.53 4.45 -3.29
C ALA A 122 -6.42 5.39 -4.15
N ASP A 123 -6.00 5.69 -5.38
CA ASP A 123 -6.78 6.49 -6.33
C ASP A 123 -8.15 5.85 -6.58
N ALA A 124 -8.17 4.55 -6.86
CA ALA A 124 -9.42 3.83 -7.10
C ALA A 124 -10.28 3.74 -5.84
N ALA A 125 -9.68 3.63 -4.68
CA ALA A 125 -10.39 3.62 -3.40
C ALA A 125 -11.04 4.94 -3.05
N UNK A 126 -10.50 6.04 -3.25
CA UNK A 126 -10.82 7.13 -2.99
C UNK A 126 -11.44 7.78 -3.87
N ALA A 127 -11.73 7.40 -5.23
CA ALA A 127 -12.28 8.17 -6.39
C ALA A 127 -13.66 8.82 -6.15
N ALA A 128 -14.47 8.24 -5.32
CA ALA A 128 -15.82 8.74 -5.03
C ALA A 128 -15.90 9.64 -3.79
N HIS A 129 -14.77 9.97 -3.18
CA HIS A 129 -14.74 10.73 -1.91
C HIS A 129 -14.06 12.08 -2.10
N PRO A 130 -14.82 13.17 -2.30
CA PRO A 130 -14.22 14.49 -2.60
C PRO A 130 -13.37 15.06 -1.44
N ASP A 131 -13.62 14.63 -0.22
CA ASP A 131 -12.89 15.09 0.96
C ASP A 131 -11.62 14.26 1.25
N ILE A 132 -11.29 13.31 0.35
CA ILE A 132 -10.09 12.47 0.51
C ILE A 132 -9.20 12.61 -0.72
N ALA A 133 -8.03 13.19 -0.54
CA ALA A 133 -7.05 13.35 -1.61
C ALA A 133 -6.01 12.23 -1.56
N VAL A 134 -5.54 11.78 -2.72
CA VAL A 134 -4.38 10.90 -2.81
C VAL A 134 -3.22 11.72 -3.36
N VAL A 135 -2.13 11.82 -2.62
CA VAL A 135 -0.99 12.67 -3.02
C VAL A 135 0.29 11.84 -2.98
N GLN A 136 0.92 11.66 -4.12
CA GLN A 136 2.24 11.03 -4.22
C GLN A 136 3.32 12.01 -3.72
N ALA A 137 3.41 12.16 -2.41
CA ALA A 137 4.34 13.11 -1.79
C ALA A 137 5.76 12.54 -1.62
N LEU A 138 5.92 11.24 -1.76
CA LEU A 138 7.17 10.54 -1.43
C LEU A 138 7.76 9.79 -2.63
N ARG A 139 9.09 9.68 -2.64
CA ARG A 139 9.79 8.83 -3.62
C ARG A 139 11.00 8.14 -2.99
N MET A 140 11.39 7.00 -3.53
CA MET A 140 12.65 6.36 -3.15
C MET A 140 13.82 7.05 -3.86
N ARG A 141 14.90 7.28 -3.11
CA ARG A 141 16.18 7.72 -3.69
C ARG A 141 16.70 6.62 -4.63
N ALA A 142 17.17 7.02 -5.79
CA ALA A 142 17.81 6.06 -6.71
C ALA A 142 19.08 5.49 -6.04
N LEU A 143 19.27 4.17 -6.16
CA LEU A 143 20.52 3.54 -5.72
C LEU A 143 21.65 3.87 -6.69
N ALA A 144 22.77 4.33 -6.18
CA ALA A 144 24.02 4.20 -6.91
C ALA A 144 24.28 2.68 -7.11
N ARG A 145 24.91 2.33 -8.21
CA ARG A 145 24.97 0.92 -8.71
C ARG A 145 25.72 -0.11 -7.84
N ASP A 146 26.19 0.24 -6.65
CA ASP A 146 27.11 -0.60 -5.88
C ASP A 146 26.51 -1.31 -4.66
N SER A 147 25.50 -2.15 -4.86
CA SER A 147 25.08 -3.05 -3.76
C SER A 147 24.51 -4.36 -4.28
N VAL A 148 25.37 -5.15 -4.90
CA VAL A 148 25.12 -6.56 -5.16
C VAL A 148 25.61 -7.34 -3.91
N GLY A 149 24.71 -8.06 -3.23
CA GLY A 149 25.11 -9.05 -2.21
C GLY A 149 24.84 -8.74 -0.73
N LEU A 150 23.86 -7.89 -0.40
CA LEU A 150 23.57 -7.57 1.01
C LEU A 150 22.35 -8.36 1.57
N GLY A 151 22.56 -9.02 2.70
CA GLY A 151 21.53 -9.79 3.43
C GLY A 151 20.41 -8.96 4.06
N SER A 152 19.46 -9.62 4.73
CA SER A 152 18.21 -9.01 5.25
C SER A 152 18.43 -7.85 6.23
N SER A 153 19.41 -7.93 7.12
CA SER A 153 19.76 -6.86 8.07
C SER A 153 20.30 -5.61 7.38
N ALA A 154 20.94 -5.80 6.23
CA ALA A 154 21.40 -4.70 5.40
C ALA A 154 20.24 -4.00 4.68
N ARG A 155 19.13 -4.71 4.38
CA ARG A 155 17.93 -4.09 3.81
C ARG A 155 17.24 -3.12 4.78
N GLU A 156 17.31 -3.38 6.07
CA GLU A 156 16.73 -2.49 7.09
C GLU A 156 17.56 -1.20 7.25
N ARG A 157 18.88 -1.34 7.35
CA ARG A 157 19.79 -0.18 7.39
C ARG A 157 19.69 0.63 6.09
N ASN A 158 19.36 -0.03 5.01
CA ASN A 158 19.21 0.56 3.69
C ASN A 158 17.93 1.37 3.47
N ALA A 159 16.91 1.32 4.35
CA ALA A 159 15.73 2.15 4.24
C ALA A 159 15.95 3.57 4.82
N ALA A 160 16.83 3.69 5.82
CA ALA A 160 17.13 4.98 6.45
C ALA A 160 17.74 5.95 5.44
N GLY A 161 17.16 7.14 5.32
CA GLY A 161 17.61 8.18 4.39
C GLY A 161 17.26 7.95 2.92
N ARG A 162 16.49 6.93 2.60
CA ARG A 162 16.14 6.62 1.21
C ARG A 162 14.80 7.18 0.73
N VAL A 163 13.93 7.54 1.65
CA VAL A 163 12.68 8.19 1.29
C VAL A 163 12.92 9.70 1.21
N LEU A 164 12.46 10.30 0.15
CA LEU A 164 12.55 11.75 -0.08
C LEU A 164 11.16 12.29 -0.31
N MET A 165 10.92 13.49 0.20
CA MET A 165 9.71 14.23 -0.09
C MET A 165 9.84 14.92 -1.46
N LEU A 166 8.78 14.90 -2.23
CA LEU A 166 8.69 15.65 -3.47
C LEU A 166 8.35 17.12 -3.14
N LYS A 167 9.01 18.06 -3.81
CA LYS A 167 8.79 19.48 -3.58
C LYS A 167 7.45 19.92 -4.17
N GLY A 168 6.84 20.94 -3.56
CA GLY A 168 5.65 21.59 -4.09
C GLY A 168 4.34 20.82 -3.85
N GLN A 169 4.38 19.75 -3.07
CA GLN A 169 3.16 18.98 -2.77
C GLN A 169 2.32 19.75 -1.74
N ARG A 170 1.04 19.93 -2.05
CA ARG A 170 0.05 20.45 -1.10
C ARG A 170 -0.54 19.26 -0.36
N LEU A 171 -0.23 19.15 0.92
CA LEU A 171 -0.76 18.11 1.79
C LEU A 171 -1.81 18.73 2.72
N GLY A 172 -2.84 17.98 2.99
CA GLY A 172 -3.85 18.37 3.97
C GLY A 172 -3.31 18.31 5.39
N THR A 173 -4.11 18.70 6.34
CA THR A 173 -3.75 18.74 7.76
C THR A 173 -3.68 17.34 8.39
N GLU A 174 -4.40 16.39 7.84
CA GLU A 174 -4.45 15.04 8.37
C GLU A 174 -4.03 14.01 7.31
N ILE A 175 -3.06 13.18 7.66
CA ILE A 175 -2.44 12.26 6.70
C ILE A 175 -2.47 10.83 7.21
N VAL A 176 -2.84 9.91 6.31
CA VAL A 176 -2.61 8.48 6.48
C VAL A 176 -1.60 8.03 5.41
N VAL A 177 -0.51 7.42 5.84
CA VAL A 177 0.42 6.74 4.92
C VAL A 177 -0.20 5.39 4.56
N VAL A 178 -0.28 5.08 3.26
CA VAL A 178 -0.84 3.79 2.81
C VAL A 178 0.24 2.96 2.13
N ASP A 179 0.27 1.64 2.43
CA ASP A 179 1.21 0.71 1.81
C ASP A 179 0.51 -0.61 1.50
N ASP A 180 1.12 -1.41 0.66
CA ASP A 180 0.54 -2.71 0.32
C ASP A 180 0.84 -3.77 1.40
N VAL A 181 2.09 -3.87 1.87
CA VAL A 181 2.46 -4.87 2.88
C VAL A 181 3.44 -4.28 3.88
N VAL A 182 3.07 -4.27 5.15
CA VAL A 182 4.05 -4.02 6.20
C VAL A 182 4.72 -5.33 6.61
N THR A 183 6.05 -5.35 6.54
CA THR A 183 6.88 -6.45 7.03
C THR A 183 7.70 -5.95 8.23
N THR A 184 8.90 -5.49 8.00
CA THR A 184 9.71 -4.91 9.09
C THR A 184 9.23 -3.52 9.52
N GLY A 185 8.48 -2.81 8.68
CA GLY A 185 8.05 -1.44 8.93
C GLY A 185 9.04 -0.36 8.48
N ALA A 186 10.19 -0.75 7.94
CA ALA A 186 11.26 0.22 7.62
C ALA A 186 10.82 1.31 6.63
N THR A 187 10.05 0.95 5.59
CA THR A 187 9.57 1.91 4.60
C THR A 187 8.57 2.90 5.22
N VAL A 188 7.58 2.38 5.95
CA VAL A 188 6.55 3.23 6.56
C VAL A 188 7.16 4.12 7.66
N ARG A 189 8.10 3.61 8.46
CA ARG A 189 8.83 4.41 9.45
C ARG A 189 9.56 5.58 8.80
N GLU A 190 10.29 5.30 7.72
CA GLU A 190 11.03 6.35 7.02
C GLU A 190 10.10 7.35 6.33
N SER A 191 8.96 6.88 5.79
CA SER A 191 7.92 7.74 5.21
C SER A 191 7.35 8.72 6.25
N VAL A 192 6.97 8.19 7.41
CA VAL A 192 6.45 9.02 8.52
C VAL A 192 7.52 10.02 8.98
N ARG A 193 8.77 9.57 9.15
CA ARG A 193 9.89 10.46 9.55
C ARG A 193 10.06 11.63 8.58
N VAL A 194 10.03 11.36 7.27
CA VAL A 194 10.21 12.38 6.23
C VAL A 194 9.04 13.38 6.23
N LEU A 195 7.80 12.90 6.35
CA LEU A 195 6.62 13.76 6.40
C LEU A 195 6.64 14.64 7.66
N ARG A 196 6.97 14.07 8.83
CA ARG A 196 7.09 14.83 10.08
C ARG A 196 8.20 15.88 10.03
N ALA A 197 9.34 15.56 9.41
CA ALA A 197 10.44 16.52 9.22
C ALA A 197 10.02 17.69 8.33
N ALA A 198 9.01 17.51 7.49
CA ALA A 198 8.42 18.56 6.67
C ALA A 198 7.27 19.32 7.38
N GLY A 199 7.07 19.06 8.67
CA GLY A 199 6.03 19.74 9.47
C GLY A 199 4.63 19.15 9.31
N VAL A 200 4.53 17.94 8.73
CA VAL A 200 3.23 17.33 8.41
C VAL A 200 2.82 16.33 9.51
N ARG A 201 1.61 16.44 10.00
CA ARG A 201 1.06 15.52 10.99
C ARG A 201 0.59 14.23 10.30
N VAL A 202 1.21 13.10 10.64
CA VAL A 202 0.77 11.77 10.19
C VAL A 202 -0.05 11.14 11.32
N ALA A 203 -1.32 10.84 11.05
CA ALA A 203 -2.24 10.26 12.03
C ALA A 203 -2.05 8.76 12.18
N ALA A 204 -1.84 8.06 11.07
CA ALA A 204 -1.73 6.60 11.07
C ALA A 204 -1.04 6.07 9.81
N VAL A 205 -0.70 4.81 9.83
CA VAL A 205 -0.35 4.01 8.65
C VAL A 205 -1.46 2.97 8.43
N LEU A 206 -1.89 2.77 7.19
CA LEU A 206 -2.86 1.73 6.83
C LEU A 206 -2.28 0.88 5.71
N THR A 207 -2.22 -0.45 5.91
CA THR A 207 -1.66 -1.37 4.93
C THR A 207 -2.69 -2.41 4.49
N ILE A 208 -2.57 -2.87 3.24
CA ILE A 208 -3.45 -3.94 2.73
C ILE A 208 -3.18 -5.23 3.52
N ALA A 209 -1.92 -5.46 3.91
CA ALA A 209 -1.56 -6.68 4.64
C ALA A 209 -0.40 -6.46 5.59
N ALA A 210 -0.31 -7.32 6.61
CA ALA A 210 0.85 -7.42 7.50
C ALA A 210 1.43 -8.83 7.46
N ALA A 211 2.78 -8.97 7.42
CA ALA A 211 3.50 -10.24 7.41
C ALA A 211 4.05 -10.56 8.81
#